data_eac84058a1fd612a314344c3ba715f90
#
_entry.id   eac84058a1fd612a314344c3ba715f90
#
_cell.length_a   1.000
_cell.length_b   1.000
_cell.length_c   1.000
_cell.angle_alpha   90.00
_cell.angle_beta   90.00
_cell.angle_gamma   90.00
#
_symmetry.space_group_name_H-M   'P 1'
#
loop_
_entity.id
_entity.type
_entity.pdbx_description
1 polymer ?
#
loop_
_entity_poly.entity_id
_entity_poly.type
_entity_poly.pdbx_seq_one_letter_code
_entity_poly.pdbx_strand_id
1 'polypeptide(L)'
;AGHTVRTQVEWDGRSTDLMLALHARRSFASIRAFAERFPTRPLLLALTGTDLYRDIHQDADAQQALELAHRLIVLQARGVDELPVHLAARTRVVYQSSPDIARLPAPAHTFEVLVIGNLREEKDPFRAALATAYLPEHSEIQVTHLGGALSGEMAETAEMAQNKLPRWHWAGEVPHRTVLKRLARAHLMVISSVME
;
A
#
# COMPACT_ATOMS: atom_id res chain seq x y z
N ALA A 1 13.25 2.79 21.60
CA ALA A 1 12.48 1.78 22.32
C ALA A 1 13.29 0.55 22.79
N GLY A 2 14.62 0.50 22.58
CA GLY A 2 15.49 -0.54 23.15
C GLY A 2 15.48 -1.90 22.44
N HIS A 3 14.88 -1.99 21.23
CA HIS A 3 14.89 -3.20 20.44
C HIS A 3 15.92 -3.11 19.30
N THR A 4 16.60 -4.22 19.02
CA THR A 4 17.42 -4.37 17.81
C THR A 4 16.56 -4.99 16.72
N VAL A 5 16.39 -4.30 15.60
CA VAL A 5 15.57 -4.75 14.48
C VAL A 5 16.46 -5.07 13.27
N ARG A 6 16.21 -6.22 12.64
CA ARG A 6 16.79 -6.58 11.35
C ARG A 6 15.67 -6.75 10.33
N THR A 7 15.77 -6.05 9.21
CA THR A 7 14.83 -6.17 8.10
C THR A 7 15.43 -7.07 7.02
N GLN A 8 14.65 -8.06 6.55
CA GLN A 8 15.07 -9.06 5.58
C GLN A 8 13.92 -9.37 4.63
N VAL A 9 14.24 -9.78 3.42
CA VAL A 9 13.23 -10.28 2.45
C VAL A 9 12.82 -11.70 2.85
N GLU A 10 13.80 -12.53 3.22
CA GLU A 10 13.61 -13.89 3.71
C GLU A 10 14.36 -14.07 5.02
N TRP A 11 13.81 -14.86 5.91
CA TRP A 11 14.47 -15.16 7.18
C TRP A 11 15.72 -16.03 6.98
N ASP A 12 16.85 -15.56 7.48
CA ASP A 12 18.17 -16.18 7.32
C ASP A 12 18.45 -17.35 8.31
N GLY A 13 17.46 -17.79 9.07
CA GLY A 13 17.58 -18.85 10.06
C GLY A 13 18.25 -18.45 11.38
N ARG A 14 18.71 -17.22 11.52
CA ARG A 14 19.35 -16.77 12.76
C ARG A 14 18.36 -16.65 13.91
N SER A 15 18.87 -16.91 15.12
CA SER A 15 18.09 -16.76 16.34
C SER A 15 17.61 -15.32 16.53
N THR A 16 16.32 -15.17 16.81
CA THR A 16 15.68 -13.89 17.11
C THR A 16 14.56 -14.13 18.13
N ASP A 17 14.28 -13.15 18.98
CA ASP A 17 13.31 -13.29 20.07
C ASP A 17 11.86 -13.20 19.56
N LEU A 18 11.65 -12.52 18.44
CA LEU A 18 10.35 -12.30 17.82
C LEU A 18 10.51 -12.18 16.31
N MET A 19 9.56 -12.72 15.55
CA MET A 19 9.39 -12.43 14.12
C MET A 19 8.14 -11.58 13.90
N LEU A 20 8.28 -10.51 13.12
CA LEU A 20 7.17 -9.78 12.51
C LEU A 20 7.24 -9.99 10.99
N ALA A 21 6.36 -10.82 10.48
CA ALA A 21 6.24 -11.06 9.05
C ALA A 21 5.26 -10.07 8.41
N LEU A 22 5.57 -9.63 7.19
CA LEU A 22 4.71 -8.77 6.39
C LEU A 22 4.19 -9.55 5.19
N HIS A 23 2.87 -9.58 4.99
CA HIS A 23 2.19 -10.28 3.89
C HIS A 23 2.17 -11.81 4.04
N ALA A 24 0.99 -12.39 4.27
CA ALA A 24 0.79 -13.81 4.59
C ALA A 24 1.44 -14.76 3.57
N ARG A 25 1.09 -14.64 2.28
CA ARG A 25 1.59 -15.52 1.22
C ARG A 25 3.08 -15.34 0.95
N ARG A 26 3.54 -14.08 0.78
CA ARG A 26 4.93 -13.81 0.39
C ARG A 26 5.94 -14.21 1.47
N SER A 27 5.55 -14.09 2.74
CA SER A 27 6.43 -14.44 3.87
C SER A 27 6.23 -15.87 4.37
N PHE A 28 5.38 -16.67 3.73
CA PHE A 28 4.98 -17.98 4.23
C PHE A 28 6.15 -18.92 4.52
N ALA A 29 7.12 -19.03 3.59
CA ALA A 29 8.29 -19.87 3.79
C ALA A 29 9.06 -19.49 5.07
N SER A 30 9.26 -18.19 5.31
CA SER A 30 9.91 -17.67 6.52
C SER A 30 9.08 -17.91 7.78
N ILE A 31 7.75 -17.70 7.71
CA ILE A 31 6.80 -17.92 8.79
C ILE A 31 6.86 -19.39 9.24
N ARG A 32 6.74 -20.32 8.29
CA ARG A 32 6.77 -21.76 8.57
C ARG A 32 8.09 -22.18 9.18
N ALA A 33 9.20 -21.82 8.56
CA ALA A 33 10.53 -22.17 9.05
C ALA A 33 10.81 -21.62 10.46
N PHE A 34 10.35 -20.39 10.76
CA PHE A 34 10.49 -19.81 12.08
C PHE A 34 9.61 -20.52 13.12
N ALA A 35 8.35 -20.81 12.80
CA ALA A 35 7.43 -21.52 13.69
C ALA A 35 7.92 -22.92 14.03
N GLU A 36 8.44 -23.66 13.04
CA GLU A 36 9.04 -24.99 13.22
C GLU A 36 10.27 -24.95 14.13
N ARG A 37 11.15 -23.96 13.93
CA ARG A 37 12.40 -23.84 14.68
C ARG A 37 12.21 -23.29 16.09
N PHE A 38 11.25 -22.40 16.28
CA PHE A 38 11.01 -21.68 17.54
C PHE A 38 9.52 -21.67 17.91
N PRO A 39 8.93 -22.84 18.22
CA PRO A 39 7.47 -22.96 18.40
C PRO A 39 6.89 -22.13 19.56
N THR A 40 7.71 -21.67 20.48
CA THR A 40 7.29 -20.88 21.64
C THR A 40 7.59 -19.38 21.51
N ARG A 41 8.31 -18.97 20.46
CA ARG A 41 8.65 -17.57 20.27
C ARG A 41 7.53 -16.81 19.57
N PRO A 42 7.31 -15.54 19.93
CA PRO A 42 6.28 -14.73 19.29
C PRO A 42 6.48 -14.61 17.78
N LEU A 43 5.46 -14.98 17.02
CA LEU A 43 5.34 -14.78 15.60
C LEU A 43 4.14 -13.89 15.35
N LEU A 44 4.38 -12.69 14.82
CA LEU A 44 3.36 -11.73 14.43
C LEU A 44 3.29 -11.67 12.92
N LEU A 45 2.07 -11.55 12.39
CA LEU A 45 1.84 -11.38 10.96
C LEU A 45 1.03 -10.11 10.72
N ALA A 46 1.60 -9.17 9.98
CA ALA A 46 0.89 -8.00 9.49
C ALA A 46 0.40 -8.24 8.06
N LEU A 47 -0.91 -8.10 7.89
CA LEU A 47 -1.60 -8.21 6.61
C LEU A 47 -1.59 -6.83 5.94
N THR A 48 -1.12 -6.80 4.68
CA THR A 48 -0.67 -5.56 4.05
C THR A 48 -1.50 -5.10 2.86
N GLY A 49 -2.59 -5.79 2.56
CA GLY A 49 -3.52 -5.43 1.50
C GLY A 49 -3.88 -6.63 0.62
N THR A 50 -3.16 -6.91 -0.46
CA THR A 50 -3.50 -8.01 -1.38
C THR A 50 -3.61 -9.38 -0.73
N ASP A 51 -2.83 -9.64 0.31
CA ASP A 51 -2.95 -10.84 1.11
C ASP A 51 -4.27 -10.88 1.90
N LEU A 52 -4.69 -9.78 2.51
CA LEU A 52 -5.91 -9.69 3.29
C LEU A 52 -7.17 -9.81 2.42
N TYR A 53 -7.22 -9.07 1.31
CA TYR A 53 -8.43 -8.97 0.49
C TYR A 53 -8.53 -10.01 -0.63
N ARG A 54 -7.47 -10.79 -0.87
CA ARG A 54 -7.43 -11.79 -1.94
C ARG A 54 -6.80 -13.11 -1.50
N ASP A 55 -5.53 -13.09 -1.10
CA ASP A 55 -4.75 -14.32 -0.98
C ASP A 55 -5.27 -15.23 0.14
N ILE A 56 -5.68 -14.69 1.31
CA ILE A 56 -6.22 -15.51 2.42
C ILE A 56 -7.51 -16.26 2.07
N HIS A 57 -8.21 -15.86 1.01
CA HIS A 57 -9.44 -16.52 0.57
C HIS A 57 -9.19 -17.66 -0.43
N GLN A 58 -8.02 -17.72 -1.06
CA GLN A 58 -7.75 -18.58 -2.21
C GLN A 58 -6.45 -19.40 -2.09
N ASP A 59 -5.52 -18.98 -1.25
CA ASP A 59 -4.15 -19.50 -1.19
C ASP A 59 -3.93 -20.23 0.13
N ALA A 60 -3.58 -21.52 0.03
CA ALA A 60 -3.39 -22.38 1.20
C ALA A 60 -2.22 -21.95 2.09
N ASP A 61 -1.13 -21.42 1.49
CA ASP A 61 0.03 -20.94 2.24
C ASP A 61 -0.34 -19.68 3.04
N ALA A 62 -1.13 -18.77 2.44
CA ALA A 62 -1.63 -17.60 3.13
C ALA A 62 -2.55 -17.98 4.31
N GLN A 63 -3.45 -18.94 4.11
CA GLN A 63 -4.33 -19.45 5.18
C GLN A 63 -3.52 -20.09 6.31
N GLN A 64 -2.54 -20.92 5.98
CA GLN A 64 -1.67 -21.55 6.97
C GLN A 64 -0.83 -20.52 7.72
N ALA A 65 -0.38 -19.44 7.07
CA ALA A 65 0.35 -18.35 7.72
C ALA A 65 -0.48 -17.67 8.82
N LEU A 66 -1.81 -17.51 8.59
CA LEU A 66 -2.72 -16.96 9.61
C LEU A 66 -2.75 -17.85 10.85
N GLU A 67 -2.80 -19.17 10.67
CA GLU A 67 -2.88 -20.13 11.79
C GLU A 67 -1.58 -20.21 12.59
N LEU A 68 -0.44 -20.14 11.92
CA LEU A 68 0.88 -20.17 12.56
C LEU A 68 1.19 -18.92 13.40
N ALA A 69 0.58 -17.78 13.05
CA ALA A 69 0.86 -16.52 13.74
C ALA A 69 0.20 -16.45 15.13
N HIS A 70 0.95 -16.08 16.15
CA HIS A 70 0.42 -15.86 17.51
C HIS A 70 -0.47 -14.61 17.59
N ARG A 71 -0.19 -13.60 16.78
CA ARG A 71 -0.99 -12.38 16.64
C ARG A 71 -1.04 -11.94 15.19
N LEU A 72 -2.19 -11.46 14.79
CA LEU A 72 -2.43 -10.84 13.48
C LEU A 72 -2.55 -9.33 13.66
N ILE A 73 -2.03 -8.61 12.69
CA ILE A 73 -2.14 -7.16 12.62
C ILE A 73 -2.82 -6.82 11.30
N VAL A 74 -3.89 -6.03 11.39
CA VAL A 74 -4.54 -5.43 10.23
C VAL A 74 -4.38 -3.91 10.31
N LEU A 75 -4.32 -3.24 9.16
CA LEU A 75 -3.99 -1.82 9.09
C LEU A 75 -5.20 -0.91 9.21
N GLN A 76 -6.40 -1.48 9.27
CA GLN A 76 -7.66 -0.77 9.43
C GLN A 76 -8.74 -1.65 10.10
N ALA A 77 -9.77 -1.01 10.65
CA ALA A 77 -10.81 -1.72 11.43
C ALA A 77 -11.57 -2.76 10.60
N ARG A 78 -11.93 -2.42 9.34
CA ARG A 78 -12.63 -3.34 8.43
C ARG A 78 -11.81 -4.56 8.02
N GLY A 79 -10.48 -4.51 8.16
CA GLY A 79 -9.63 -5.67 7.89
C GLY A 79 -9.88 -6.86 8.82
N VAL A 80 -10.52 -6.63 9.98
CA VAL A 80 -10.91 -7.73 10.89
C VAL A 80 -12.05 -8.54 10.28
N ASP A 81 -12.95 -7.90 9.54
CA ASP A 81 -14.13 -8.53 8.93
C ASP A 81 -13.77 -9.54 7.83
N GLU A 82 -12.56 -9.40 7.25
CA GLU A 82 -12.03 -10.31 6.22
C GLU A 82 -11.48 -11.63 6.80
N LEU A 83 -11.24 -11.68 8.10
CA LEU A 83 -10.58 -12.81 8.74
C LEU A 83 -11.62 -13.83 9.26
N PRO A 84 -11.25 -15.12 9.30
CA PRO A 84 -12.05 -16.13 10.00
C PRO A 84 -12.36 -15.70 11.44
N VAL A 85 -13.60 -15.88 11.88
CA VAL A 85 -14.10 -15.40 13.18
C VAL A 85 -13.23 -15.86 14.35
N HIS A 86 -12.71 -17.09 14.33
CA HIS A 86 -11.87 -17.64 15.39
C HIS A 86 -10.51 -16.90 15.54
N LEU A 87 -10.08 -16.13 14.52
CA LEU A 87 -8.86 -15.35 14.54
C LEU A 87 -9.05 -13.94 15.12
N ALA A 88 -10.28 -13.47 15.24
CA ALA A 88 -10.59 -12.12 15.70
C ALA A 88 -9.98 -11.79 17.07
N ALA A 89 -10.01 -12.73 18.02
CA ALA A 89 -9.48 -12.52 19.37
C ALA A 89 -7.97 -12.27 19.41
N ARG A 90 -7.22 -12.81 18.44
CA ARG A 90 -5.76 -12.61 18.32
C ARG A 90 -5.36 -11.55 17.30
N THR A 91 -6.34 -10.86 16.69
CA THR A 91 -6.12 -9.77 15.74
C THR A 91 -6.09 -8.42 16.45
N ARG A 92 -5.21 -7.54 15.99
CA ARG A 92 -5.12 -6.14 16.44
C ARG A 92 -5.13 -5.21 15.25
N VAL A 93 -5.86 -4.12 15.38
CA VAL A 93 -5.84 -3.02 14.42
C VAL A 93 -4.69 -2.09 14.81
N VAL A 94 -3.74 -1.91 13.90
CA VAL A 94 -2.63 -0.96 14.06
C VAL A 94 -2.61 -0.06 12.85
N TYR A 95 -3.09 1.16 13.00
CA TYR A 95 -3.07 2.14 11.92
C TYR A 95 -1.64 2.54 11.57
N GLN A 96 -1.38 2.66 10.28
CA GLN A 96 -0.07 3.17 9.83
C GLN A 96 0.07 4.63 10.24
N SER A 97 1.23 4.98 10.76
CA SER A 97 1.58 6.36 11.10
C SER A 97 2.32 7.02 9.94
N SER A 98 2.13 8.33 9.83
CA SER A 98 2.89 9.20 8.95
C SER A 98 3.44 10.37 9.75
N PRO A 99 4.64 10.86 9.47
CA PRO A 99 5.11 12.10 10.08
C PRO A 99 4.24 13.27 9.66
N ASP A 100 4.10 14.25 10.53
CA ASP A 100 3.45 15.51 10.18
C ASP A 100 4.23 16.22 9.08
N ILE A 101 3.50 16.70 8.08
CA ILE A 101 4.06 17.45 6.97
C ILE A 101 3.56 18.89 7.08
N ALA A 102 4.49 19.82 7.29
CA ALA A 102 4.15 21.24 7.27
C ALA A 102 3.57 21.64 5.91
N ARG A 103 2.41 22.28 5.92
CA ARG A 103 1.75 22.74 4.70
C ARG A 103 2.59 23.83 4.04
N LEU A 104 2.80 23.70 2.75
CA LEU A 104 3.44 24.70 1.90
C LEU A 104 2.38 25.48 1.10
N PRO A 105 2.68 26.70 0.64
CA PRO A 105 1.76 27.48 -0.21
C PRO A 105 1.37 26.64 -1.45
N ALA A 106 0.07 26.54 -1.67
CA ALA A 106 -0.49 25.88 -2.83
C ALA A 106 -0.34 26.77 -4.09
N PRO A 107 -0.39 26.20 -5.31
CA PRO A 107 -0.45 26.98 -6.55
C PRO A 107 -1.65 27.92 -6.56
N ALA A 108 -1.46 29.18 -7.02
CA ALA A 108 -2.52 30.19 -6.99
C ALA A 108 -3.51 30.10 -8.16
N HIS A 109 -3.07 29.53 -9.31
CA HIS A 109 -3.84 29.54 -10.57
C HIS A 109 -4.26 28.13 -11.03
N THR A 110 -4.02 27.12 -10.23
CA THR A 110 -4.43 25.75 -10.51
C THR A 110 -4.89 25.08 -9.24
N PHE A 111 -5.95 24.29 -9.33
CA PHE A 111 -6.34 23.39 -8.25
C PHE A 111 -5.63 22.04 -8.44
N GLU A 112 -4.50 21.87 -7.78
CA GLU A 112 -3.67 20.66 -7.91
C GLU A 112 -4.25 19.49 -7.11
N VAL A 113 -4.56 18.41 -7.83
CA VAL A 113 -4.98 17.12 -7.28
C VAL A 113 -3.84 16.13 -7.48
N LEU A 114 -3.45 15.43 -6.43
CA LEU A 114 -2.43 14.38 -6.52
C LEU A 114 -3.05 12.99 -6.45
N VAL A 115 -2.52 12.09 -7.28
CA VAL A 115 -2.65 10.65 -7.14
C VAL A 115 -1.26 10.09 -6.85
N ILE A 116 -1.11 9.33 -5.77
CA ILE A 116 0.19 8.81 -5.34
C ILE A 116 0.12 7.29 -5.28
N GLY A 117 0.91 6.62 -6.12
CA GLY A 117 0.99 5.17 -6.17
C GLY A 117 1.52 4.69 -7.52
N ASN A 118 2.13 3.50 -7.52
CA ASN A 118 2.55 2.89 -8.76
C ASN A 118 1.34 2.55 -9.64
N LEU A 119 1.52 2.61 -10.95
CA LEU A 119 0.53 2.19 -11.92
C LEU A 119 0.41 0.67 -11.88
N ARG A 120 -0.68 0.18 -11.31
CA ARG A 120 -1.07 -1.23 -11.25
C ARG A 120 -2.59 -1.33 -11.04
N GLU A 121 -3.17 -2.43 -11.48
CA GLU A 121 -4.63 -2.62 -11.52
C GLU A 121 -5.32 -2.38 -10.17
N GLU A 122 -4.76 -2.90 -9.08
CA GLU A 122 -5.34 -2.78 -7.74
C GLU A 122 -5.47 -1.32 -7.27
N LYS A 123 -4.67 -0.42 -7.85
CA LYS A 123 -4.70 1.01 -7.53
C LYS A 123 -5.69 1.81 -8.37
N ASP A 124 -6.28 1.19 -9.40
CA ASP A 124 -7.16 1.88 -10.38
C ASP A 124 -6.58 3.25 -10.82
N PRO A 125 -5.35 3.25 -11.36
CA PRO A 125 -4.53 4.46 -11.46
C PRO A 125 -5.09 5.50 -12.41
N PHE A 126 -5.95 5.09 -13.35
CA PHE A 126 -6.51 5.98 -14.38
C PHE A 126 -7.87 6.58 -14.01
N ARG A 127 -8.47 6.20 -12.88
CA ARG A 127 -9.78 6.72 -12.44
C ARG A 127 -9.82 8.25 -12.39
N ALA A 128 -8.82 8.85 -11.74
CA ALA A 128 -8.72 10.30 -11.64
C ALA A 128 -8.42 10.96 -13.00
N ALA A 129 -7.62 10.31 -13.86
CA ALA A 129 -7.37 10.76 -15.22
C ALA A 129 -8.67 10.85 -16.02
N LEU A 130 -9.43 9.75 -16.07
CA LEU A 130 -10.70 9.67 -16.78
C LEU A 130 -11.72 10.70 -16.26
N ALA A 131 -11.73 10.95 -14.95
CA ALA A 131 -12.61 11.96 -14.35
C ALA A 131 -12.34 13.37 -14.90
N THR A 132 -11.12 13.69 -15.34
CA THR A 132 -10.81 15.01 -15.90
C THR A 132 -11.55 15.32 -17.19
N ALA A 133 -11.98 14.30 -17.95
CA ALA A 133 -12.76 14.47 -19.17
C ALA A 133 -14.17 15.06 -18.93
N TYR A 134 -14.68 14.95 -17.71
CA TYR A 134 -15.99 15.46 -17.32
C TYR A 134 -15.94 16.88 -16.71
N LEU A 135 -14.75 17.47 -16.59
CA LEU A 135 -14.60 18.80 -16.05
C LEU A 135 -14.99 19.87 -17.07
N PRO A 136 -15.62 20.97 -16.66
CA PRO A 136 -15.89 22.10 -17.52
C PRO A 136 -14.61 22.67 -18.14
N GLU A 137 -14.70 23.26 -19.34
CA GLU A 137 -13.55 23.79 -20.08
C GLU A 137 -12.74 24.81 -19.27
N HIS A 138 -13.42 25.65 -18.46
CA HIS A 138 -12.81 26.68 -17.62
C HIS A 138 -12.29 26.15 -16.26
N SER A 139 -12.35 24.85 -15.99
CA SER A 139 -11.89 24.28 -14.73
C SER A 139 -10.38 24.43 -14.54
N GLU A 140 -9.97 24.90 -13.37
CA GLU A 140 -8.57 25.05 -12.97
C GLU A 140 -7.97 23.75 -12.39
N ILE A 141 -8.75 22.66 -12.32
CA ILE A 141 -8.31 21.37 -11.77
C ILE A 141 -7.28 20.74 -12.70
N GLN A 142 -6.13 20.41 -12.13
CA GLN A 142 -5.05 19.63 -12.75
C GLN A 142 -4.76 18.43 -11.87
N VAL A 143 -4.62 17.25 -12.48
CA VAL A 143 -4.33 16.00 -11.78
C VAL A 143 -2.90 15.59 -12.08
N THR A 144 -2.06 15.44 -11.06
CA THR A 144 -0.70 14.90 -11.20
C THR A 144 -0.64 13.52 -10.56
N HIS A 145 -0.23 12.52 -11.32
CA HIS A 145 0.00 11.16 -10.85
C HIS A 145 1.50 10.93 -10.59
N LEU A 146 1.83 10.56 -9.35
CA LEU A 146 3.20 10.25 -8.91
C LEU A 146 3.32 8.76 -8.63
N GLY A 147 4.14 8.07 -9.40
CA GLY A 147 4.42 6.65 -9.25
C GLY A 147 4.87 6.01 -10.54
N GLY A 148 5.74 5.01 -10.44
CA GLY A 148 6.24 4.27 -11.59
C GLY A 148 5.22 3.29 -12.16
N ALA A 149 5.37 2.92 -13.42
CA ALA A 149 4.64 1.81 -14.01
C ALA A 149 5.33 0.49 -13.62
N LEU A 150 4.54 -0.52 -13.21
CA LEU A 150 5.07 -1.84 -12.89
C LEU A 150 5.09 -2.79 -14.09
N SER A 151 4.52 -2.36 -15.24
CA SER A 151 4.61 -3.09 -16.52
C SER A 151 4.73 -2.11 -17.68
N GLY A 152 5.23 -2.58 -18.83
CA GLY A 152 5.30 -1.79 -20.07
C GLY A 152 3.91 -1.36 -20.54
N GLU A 153 2.93 -2.23 -20.45
CA GLU A 153 1.54 -1.97 -20.82
C GLU A 153 0.94 -0.79 -20.01
N MET A 154 1.20 -0.75 -18.71
CA MET A 154 0.77 0.35 -17.86
C MET A 154 1.46 1.68 -18.22
N ALA A 155 2.74 1.63 -18.63
CA ALA A 155 3.46 2.81 -19.08
C ALA A 155 2.86 3.35 -20.40
N GLU A 156 2.66 2.48 -21.38
CA GLU A 156 2.06 2.83 -22.66
C GLU A 156 0.63 3.41 -22.49
N THR A 157 -0.15 2.80 -21.61
CA THR A 157 -1.50 3.30 -21.29
C THR A 157 -1.44 4.70 -20.65
N ALA A 158 -0.47 4.95 -19.76
CA ALA A 158 -0.30 6.25 -19.14
C ALA A 158 0.12 7.33 -20.17
N GLU A 159 1.03 7.01 -21.07
CA GLU A 159 1.44 7.91 -22.15
C GLU A 159 0.26 8.25 -23.09
N MET A 160 -0.52 7.24 -23.47
CA MET A 160 -1.73 7.46 -24.28
C MET A 160 -2.76 8.32 -23.54
N ALA A 161 -2.96 8.07 -22.25
CA ALA A 161 -3.89 8.85 -21.45
C ALA A 161 -3.44 10.31 -21.33
N GLN A 162 -2.15 10.56 -21.11
CA GLN A 162 -1.58 11.91 -21.02
C GLN A 162 -1.76 12.70 -22.32
N ASN A 163 -1.61 12.03 -23.49
CA ASN A 163 -1.84 12.66 -24.78
C ASN A 163 -3.31 13.03 -25.03
N LYS A 164 -4.25 12.28 -24.47
CA LYS A 164 -5.70 12.49 -24.65
C LYS A 164 -6.34 13.39 -23.61
N LEU A 165 -5.77 13.47 -22.41
CA LEU A 165 -6.33 14.13 -21.24
C LEU A 165 -5.42 15.26 -20.76
N PRO A 166 -5.54 16.48 -21.31
CA PRO A 166 -4.59 17.58 -21.08
C PRO A 166 -4.54 18.06 -19.62
N ARG A 167 -5.51 17.67 -18.79
CA ARG A 167 -5.57 17.99 -17.35
C ARG A 167 -4.95 16.92 -16.47
N TRP A 168 -4.46 15.83 -17.04
CA TRP A 168 -3.80 14.76 -16.32
C TRP A 168 -2.34 14.65 -16.73
N HIS A 169 -1.45 14.63 -15.77
CA HIS A 169 -0.02 14.50 -15.98
C HIS A 169 0.56 13.34 -15.16
N TRP A 170 1.20 12.40 -15.84
CA TRP A 170 1.95 11.32 -15.20
C TRP A 170 3.42 11.72 -15.07
N ALA A 171 3.89 11.88 -13.82
CA ALA A 171 5.25 12.28 -13.52
C ALA A 171 6.23 11.11 -13.36
N GLY A 172 5.74 9.86 -13.51
CA GLY A 172 6.56 8.68 -13.29
C GLY A 172 6.98 8.47 -11.85
N GLU A 173 8.02 7.67 -11.64
CA GLU A 173 8.62 7.46 -10.34
C GLU A 173 9.41 8.70 -9.92
N VAL A 174 9.14 9.19 -8.72
CA VAL A 174 9.84 10.33 -8.14
C VAL A 174 10.35 10.00 -6.73
N PRO A 175 11.47 10.60 -6.28
CA PRO A 175 11.97 10.37 -4.94
C PRO A 175 10.93 10.69 -3.86
N HIS A 176 10.86 9.89 -2.80
CA HIS A 176 9.89 10.06 -1.70
C HIS A 176 9.85 11.49 -1.15
N ARG A 177 11.00 12.14 -1.01
CA ARG A 177 11.08 13.54 -0.58
C ARG A 177 10.34 14.50 -1.52
N THR A 178 10.33 14.20 -2.81
CA THR A 178 9.59 14.99 -3.82
C THR A 178 8.09 14.74 -3.67
N VAL A 179 7.67 13.49 -3.42
CA VAL A 179 6.27 13.16 -3.13
C VAL A 179 5.77 13.97 -1.94
N LEU A 180 6.51 13.96 -0.82
CA LEU A 180 6.13 14.70 0.39
C LEU A 180 6.03 16.23 0.14
N LYS A 181 6.96 16.81 -0.63
CA LYS A 181 6.89 18.23 -0.98
C LYS A 181 5.68 18.57 -1.86
N ARG A 182 5.36 17.71 -2.82
CA ARG A 182 4.18 17.88 -3.66
C ARG A 182 2.90 17.75 -2.84
N LEU A 183 2.83 16.74 -1.97
CA LEU A 183 1.69 16.54 -1.08
C LEU A 183 1.48 17.73 -0.14
N ALA A 184 2.56 18.31 0.40
CA ALA A 184 2.51 19.47 1.29
C ALA A 184 1.87 20.73 0.67
N ARG A 185 1.88 20.85 -0.66
CA ARG A 185 1.35 21.99 -1.39
C ARG A 185 0.13 21.71 -2.27
N ALA A 186 -0.26 20.44 -2.42
CA ALA A 186 -1.44 20.07 -3.18
C ALA A 186 -2.73 20.49 -2.46
N HIS A 187 -3.77 20.72 -3.23
CA HIS A 187 -5.10 21.05 -2.68
C HIS A 187 -5.82 19.80 -2.20
N LEU A 188 -5.65 18.68 -2.93
CA LEU A 188 -6.34 17.43 -2.68
C LEU A 188 -5.44 16.24 -3.05
N MET A 189 -5.58 15.13 -2.34
CA MET A 189 -5.07 13.82 -2.73
C MET A 189 -6.24 12.89 -2.98
N VAL A 190 -6.18 12.14 -4.09
CA VAL A 190 -7.18 11.12 -4.44
C VAL A 190 -6.54 9.74 -4.33
N ILE A 191 -7.25 8.83 -3.69
CA ILE A 191 -6.96 7.40 -3.65
C ILE A 191 -8.14 6.70 -4.31
N SER A 192 -7.87 6.00 -5.41
CA SER A 192 -8.87 5.29 -6.21
C SER A 192 -8.73 3.77 -6.14
N SER A 193 -7.87 3.28 -5.25
CA SER A 193 -7.57 1.85 -5.12
C SER A 193 -8.83 1.01 -4.93
N VAL A 194 -8.88 -0.12 -5.62
CA VAL A 194 -9.92 -1.15 -5.45
C VAL A 194 -9.61 -2.00 -4.21
N MET A 195 -8.32 -2.15 -3.90
CA MET A 195 -7.82 -2.85 -2.70
C MET A 195 -6.73 -2.01 -2.02
N GLU A 196 -6.83 -1.86 -0.70
CA GLU A 196 -5.84 -1.21 0.16
C GLU A 196 -5.52 -2.08 1.39
#